data_baacee6b10d177fa02422ec90aea99ae
#
_entry.id   baacee6b10d177fa02422ec90aea99ae
#
_cell.length_a   1.000
_cell.length_b   1.000
_cell.length_c   1.000
_cell.angle_alpha   90.00
_cell.angle_beta   90.00
_cell.angle_gamma   90.00
#
_symmetry.space_group_name_H-M   'P 1'
#
loop_
_entity.id
_entity.type
_entity.pdbx_description
1 polymer ?
#
loop_
_entity_poly.entity_id
_entity_poly.type
_entity_poly.pdbx_seq_one_letter_code
_entity_poly.pdbx_strand_id
1 'polypeptide(L)'
;MTSWLPTLYKTTYQLPIDTALWYSTAASVAGLFGCVIAALTVDLVGRRAVFSVGLGATAVPLLVLAALGATTPVQLVVWSAVAAMFNFAVNVSLYLYTPELYPTRSRALGCSMGGMMNRLGLIVGPVLVGMLYAGGSNLSAVFLAIGGITLLGALVAGLFVEETKGRTLEELSP
;
A
#
# COMPACT_ATOMS: atom_id res chain seq x y z
N MET A 1 -0.63 -4.81 5.48
CA MET A 1 0.55 -5.58 5.09
C MET A 1 1.63 -5.60 6.18
N THR A 2 2.17 -4.47 6.60
CA THR A 2 3.25 -4.38 7.62
C THR A 2 2.93 -5.09 8.94
N SER A 3 1.67 -5.08 9.38
CA SER A 3 1.23 -5.71 10.63
C SER A 3 1.41 -7.24 10.67
N TRP A 4 1.46 -7.91 9.52
CA TRP A 4 1.61 -9.37 9.42
C TRP A 4 3.05 -9.81 9.19
N LEU A 5 3.94 -8.92 8.80
CA LEU A 5 5.34 -9.26 8.52
C LEU A 5 6.04 -9.96 9.71
N PRO A 6 5.95 -9.48 10.98
CA PRO A 6 6.58 -10.18 12.09
C PRO A 6 6.06 -11.60 12.28
N THR A 7 4.75 -11.79 12.10
CA THR A 7 4.11 -13.11 12.21
C THR A 7 4.61 -14.04 11.11
N LEU A 8 4.70 -13.57 9.87
CA LEU A 8 5.22 -14.34 8.74
C LEU A 8 6.68 -14.76 8.97
N TYR A 9 7.53 -13.85 9.44
CA TYR A 9 8.93 -14.19 9.75
C TYR A 9 9.04 -15.26 10.83
N LYS A 10 8.23 -15.16 11.87
CA LYS A 10 8.22 -16.13 12.98
C LYS A 10 7.67 -17.48 12.54
N THR A 11 6.55 -17.52 11.81
CA THR A 11 5.85 -18.77 11.48
C THR A 11 6.48 -19.51 10.30
N THR A 12 6.88 -18.79 9.26
CA THR A 12 7.43 -19.40 8.04
C THR A 12 8.91 -19.74 8.17
N TYR A 13 9.70 -18.85 8.76
CA TYR A 13 11.16 -19.02 8.82
C TYR A 13 11.68 -19.38 10.21
N GLN A 14 10.80 -19.58 11.19
CA GLN A 14 11.17 -19.93 12.58
C GLN A 14 12.21 -18.98 13.21
N LEU A 15 12.21 -17.71 12.77
CA LEU A 15 13.16 -16.71 13.25
C LEU A 15 12.87 -16.29 14.69
N PRO A 16 13.90 -15.93 15.48
CA PRO A 16 13.72 -15.28 16.77
C PRO A 16 12.89 -14.01 16.62
N ILE A 17 12.06 -13.71 17.62
CA ILE A 17 11.14 -12.57 17.56
C ILE A 17 11.88 -11.24 17.38
N ASP A 18 13.05 -11.12 17.98
CA ASP A 18 13.89 -9.92 17.88
C ASP A 18 14.30 -9.64 16.43
N THR A 19 14.76 -10.69 15.71
CA THR A 19 15.14 -10.59 14.30
C THR A 19 13.92 -10.28 13.42
N ALA A 20 12.78 -10.90 13.68
CA ALA A 20 11.55 -10.63 12.96
C ALA A 20 11.07 -9.17 13.14
N LEU A 21 11.23 -8.63 14.34
CA LEU A 21 10.91 -7.22 14.62
C LEU A 21 11.88 -6.27 13.91
N TRP A 22 13.19 -6.56 13.91
CA TRP A 22 14.17 -5.76 13.18
C TRP A 22 13.88 -5.71 11.68
N TYR A 23 13.55 -6.84 11.07
CA TYR A 23 13.20 -6.91 9.65
C TYR A 23 11.93 -6.13 9.33
N SER A 24 10.92 -6.21 10.19
CA SER A 24 9.69 -5.44 10.04
C SER A 24 9.90 -3.94 10.23
N THR A 25 10.81 -3.57 11.14
CA THR A 25 11.22 -2.17 11.34
C THR A 25 11.93 -1.63 10.11
N ALA A 26 12.84 -2.40 9.51
CA ALA A 26 13.52 -2.02 8.27
C ALA A 26 12.51 -1.74 7.13
N ALA A 27 11.49 -2.58 6.97
CA ALA A 27 10.42 -2.35 6.00
C ALA A 27 9.61 -1.07 6.30
N SER A 28 9.37 -0.77 7.59
CA SER A 28 8.67 0.45 8.00
C SER A 28 9.52 1.71 7.76
N VAL A 29 10.83 1.64 8.01
CA VAL A 29 11.76 2.72 7.70
C VAL A 29 11.81 3.00 6.20
N ALA A 30 11.85 1.96 5.37
CA ALA A 30 11.73 2.12 3.92
C ALA A 30 10.41 2.82 3.53
N GLY A 31 9.31 2.51 4.23
CA GLY A 31 8.03 3.20 4.07
C GLY A 31 8.11 4.70 4.36
N LEU A 32 8.84 5.11 5.40
CA LEU A 32 9.06 6.55 5.70
C LEU A 32 9.77 7.27 4.55
N PHE A 33 10.77 6.66 3.94
CA PHE A 33 11.40 7.23 2.75
C PHE A 33 10.40 7.39 1.61
N GLY A 34 9.50 6.43 1.43
CA GLY A 34 8.39 6.54 0.48
C GLY A 34 7.49 7.75 0.74
N CYS A 35 7.16 8.05 1.99
CA CYS A 35 6.39 9.24 2.37
C CYS A 35 7.11 10.52 1.97
N VAL A 36 8.42 10.62 2.25
CA VAL A 36 9.23 11.80 1.91
C VAL A 36 9.29 11.98 0.39
N ILE A 37 9.55 10.92 -0.36
CA ILE A 37 9.56 10.96 -1.83
C ILE A 37 8.21 11.41 -2.36
N ALA A 38 7.11 10.86 -1.84
CA ALA A 38 5.76 11.27 -2.26
C ALA A 38 5.50 12.75 -1.98
N ALA A 39 5.86 13.25 -0.79
CA ALA A 39 5.68 14.65 -0.43
C ALA A 39 6.43 15.61 -1.38
N LEU A 40 7.59 15.19 -1.90
CA LEU A 40 8.39 15.98 -2.83
C LEU A 40 7.96 15.84 -4.30
N THR A 41 7.31 14.75 -4.66
CA THR A 41 7.05 14.41 -6.07
C THR A 41 5.58 14.49 -6.46
N VAL A 42 4.63 14.44 -5.52
CA VAL A 42 3.19 14.40 -5.82
C VAL A 42 2.72 15.61 -6.64
N ASP A 43 3.26 16.80 -6.38
CA ASP A 43 2.92 18.01 -7.11
C ASP A 43 3.62 18.10 -8.48
N LEU A 44 4.74 17.40 -8.65
CA LEU A 44 5.49 17.38 -9.90
C LEU A 44 4.94 16.34 -10.88
N VAL A 45 4.58 15.17 -10.38
CA VAL A 45 4.17 14.02 -11.20
C VAL A 45 2.66 14.03 -11.47
N GLY A 46 1.88 14.52 -10.52
CA GLY A 46 0.41 14.51 -10.58
C GLY A 46 -0.20 13.34 -9.78
N ARG A 47 -1.44 13.54 -9.33
CA ARG A 47 -2.10 12.60 -8.40
C ARG A 47 -2.43 11.27 -9.06
N ARG A 48 -2.98 11.32 -10.28
CA ARG A 48 -3.32 10.12 -11.05
C ARG A 48 -2.10 9.20 -11.29
N ALA A 49 -0.96 9.79 -11.67
CA ALA A 49 0.25 9.04 -11.91
C ALA A 49 0.82 8.45 -10.61
N VAL A 50 0.82 9.22 -9.51
CA VAL A 50 1.28 8.72 -8.19
C VAL A 50 0.44 7.54 -7.73
N PHE A 51 -0.88 7.55 -7.90
CA PHE A 51 -1.74 6.41 -7.53
C PHE A 51 -1.53 5.20 -8.44
N SER A 52 -1.58 5.38 -9.75
CA SER A 52 -1.48 4.26 -10.69
C SER A 52 -0.09 3.63 -10.68
N VAL A 53 0.97 4.43 -10.78
CA VAL A 53 2.35 3.95 -10.76
C VAL A 53 2.74 3.45 -9.37
N GLY A 54 2.36 4.17 -8.30
CA GLY A 54 2.67 3.78 -6.93
C GLY A 54 2.03 2.45 -6.52
N LEU A 55 0.75 2.24 -6.84
CA LEU A 55 0.09 0.94 -6.62
C LEU A 55 0.68 -0.14 -7.52
N GLY A 56 0.97 0.14 -8.79
CA GLY A 56 1.65 -0.80 -9.68
C GLY A 56 3.02 -1.21 -9.16
N ALA A 57 3.82 -0.23 -8.74
CA ALA A 57 5.14 -0.46 -8.13
C ALA A 57 5.06 -1.16 -6.77
N THR A 58 3.92 -1.09 -6.06
CA THR A 58 3.65 -1.91 -4.87
C THR A 58 3.27 -3.34 -5.25
N ALA A 59 2.49 -3.53 -6.32
CA ALA A 59 2.03 -4.84 -6.75
C ALA A 59 3.17 -5.71 -7.29
N VAL A 60 4.09 -5.13 -8.06
CA VAL A 60 5.21 -5.88 -8.69
C VAL A 60 6.04 -6.67 -7.67
N PRO A 61 6.61 -6.09 -6.60
CA PRO A 61 7.39 -6.86 -5.63
C PRO A 61 6.56 -7.93 -4.91
N LEU A 62 5.26 -7.71 -4.70
CA LEU A 62 4.38 -8.71 -4.10
C LEU A 62 4.13 -9.90 -5.04
N LEU A 63 3.92 -9.62 -6.33
CA LEU A 63 3.77 -10.67 -7.34
C LEU A 63 5.08 -11.43 -7.59
N VAL A 64 6.22 -10.75 -7.53
CA VAL A 64 7.55 -11.39 -7.57
C VAL A 64 7.72 -12.32 -6.37
N LEU A 65 7.36 -11.90 -5.16
CA LEU A 65 7.36 -12.78 -3.98
C LEU A 65 6.43 -13.98 -4.14
N ALA A 66 5.27 -13.78 -4.76
CA ALA A 66 4.35 -14.89 -5.05
C ALA A 66 4.96 -15.91 -6.02
N ALA A 67 5.65 -15.44 -7.07
CA ALA A 67 6.26 -16.26 -8.09
C ALA A 67 7.51 -17.00 -7.59
N LEU A 68 8.36 -16.31 -6.81
CA LEU A 68 9.59 -16.89 -6.24
C LEU A 68 9.33 -17.79 -5.02
N GLY A 69 8.12 -17.75 -4.45
CA GLY A 69 7.75 -18.54 -3.28
C GLY A 69 8.37 -18.06 -1.97
N ALA A 70 8.97 -16.86 -1.93
CA ALA A 70 9.61 -16.26 -0.75
C ALA A 70 10.52 -17.26 0.00
N THR A 71 11.47 -17.85 -0.72
CA THR A 71 12.29 -18.97 -0.21
C THR A 71 13.28 -18.55 0.88
N THR A 72 13.70 -17.29 0.91
CA THR A 72 14.66 -16.77 1.89
C THR A 72 14.10 -15.57 2.67
N PRO A 73 14.45 -15.45 3.99
CA PRO A 73 14.02 -14.29 4.79
C PRO A 73 14.48 -12.95 4.20
N VAL A 74 15.67 -12.90 3.61
CA VAL A 74 16.25 -11.69 3.01
C VAL A 74 15.43 -11.24 1.78
N GLN A 75 15.01 -12.17 0.94
CA GLN A 75 14.12 -11.85 -0.19
C GLN A 75 12.81 -11.23 0.30
N LEU A 76 12.22 -11.81 1.35
CA LEU A 76 11.00 -11.28 1.94
C LEU A 76 11.22 -9.85 2.47
N VAL A 77 12.33 -9.59 3.16
CA VAL A 77 12.67 -8.24 3.68
C VAL A 77 12.81 -7.24 2.54
N VAL A 78 13.62 -7.54 1.53
CA VAL A 78 13.92 -6.59 0.44
C VAL A 78 12.64 -6.26 -0.35
N TRP A 79 11.93 -7.27 -0.81
CA TRP A 79 10.71 -7.05 -1.61
C TRP A 79 9.57 -6.42 -0.80
N SER A 80 9.42 -6.78 0.48
CA SER A 80 8.43 -6.14 1.33
C SER A 80 8.80 -4.69 1.68
N ALA A 81 10.07 -4.36 1.82
CA ALA A 81 10.52 -2.99 2.04
C ALA A 81 10.25 -2.11 0.80
N VAL A 82 10.53 -2.62 -0.41
CA VAL A 82 10.21 -1.93 -1.66
C VAL A 82 8.70 -1.73 -1.78
N ALA A 83 7.90 -2.77 -1.54
CA ALA A 83 6.44 -2.67 -1.55
C ALA A 83 5.93 -1.66 -0.51
N ALA A 84 6.50 -1.66 0.70
CA ALA A 84 6.13 -0.72 1.76
C ALA A 84 6.43 0.72 1.36
N MET A 85 7.58 0.99 0.75
CA MET A 85 7.97 2.32 0.29
C MET A 85 6.92 2.93 -0.65
N PHE A 86 6.51 2.21 -1.67
CA PHE A 86 5.49 2.70 -2.61
C PHE A 86 4.09 2.73 -1.99
N ASN A 87 3.73 1.77 -1.16
CA ASN A 87 2.44 1.73 -0.47
C ASN A 87 2.26 2.93 0.47
N PHE A 88 3.28 3.30 1.24
CA PHE A 88 3.24 4.47 2.10
C PHE A 88 3.17 5.76 1.31
N ALA A 89 3.87 5.86 0.18
CA ALA A 89 3.78 7.00 -0.73
C ALA A 89 2.34 7.21 -1.23
N VAL A 90 1.68 6.15 -1.68
CA VAL A 90 0.28 6.18 -2.12
C VAL A 90 -0.66 6.56 -0.96
N ASN A 91 -0.41 6.01 0.23
CA ASN A 91 -1.26 6.27 1.41
C ASN A 91 -1.24 7.75 1.82
N VAL A 92 -0.05 8.37 1.87
CA VAL A 92 0.07 9.81 2.16
C VAL A 92 -0.61 10.65 1.07
N SER A 93 -0.41 10.31 -0.19
CA SER A 93 -1.03 11.01 -1.31
C SER A 93 -2.56 10.94 -1.28
N LEU A 94 -3.15 9.85 -0.75
CA LEU A 94 -4.59 9.71 -0.60
C LEU A 94 -5.18 10.77 0.37
N TYR A 95 -4.49 11.06 1.47
CA TYR A 95 -4.92 12.08 2.41
C TYR A 95 -4.81 13.51 1.86
N LEU A 96 -3.93 13.74 0.89
CA LEU A 96 -3.82 15.01 0.18
C LEU A 96 -4.90 15.12 -0.90
N TYR A 97 -5.13 14.06 -1.66
CA TYR A 97 -6.07 14.04 -2.78
C TYR A 97 -7.54 14.12 -2.35
N THR A 98 -7.93 13.42 -1.29
CA THR A 98 -9.33 13.35 -0.88
C THR A 98 -9.95 14.75 -0.60
N PRO A 99 -9.29 15.67 0.11
CA PRO A 99 -9.82 17.04 0.30
C PRO A 99 -9.91 17.87 -0.99
N GLU A 100 -9.09 17.57 -2.00
CA GLU A 100 -9.10 18.29 -3.28
C GLU A 100 -10.35 17.99 -4.12
N LEU A 101 -10.93 16.80 -3.95
CA LEU A 101 -12.09 16.36 -4.74
C LEU A 101 -13.44 16.94 -4.28
N TYR A 102 -13.52 17.44 -3.06
CA TYR A 102 -14.82 17.84 -2.48
C TYR A 102 -14.91 19.34 -2.23
N PRO A 103 -16.07 19.97 -2.58
CA PRO A 103 -16.33 21.38 -2.26
C PRO A 103 -16.31 21.60 -0.74
N THR A 104 -16.02 22.82 -0.33
CA THR A 104 -15.80 23.20 1.08
C THR A 104 -16.94 22.75 2.00
N ARG A 105 -18.20 22.78 1.51
CA ARG A 105 -19.37 22.36 2.27
C ARG A 105 -19.44 20.87 2.59
N SER A 106 -18.98 20.02 1.69
CA SER A 106 -19.03 18.55 1.82
C SER A 106 -17.67 17.90 2.06
N ARG A 107 -16.59 18.69 2.12
CA ARG A 107 -15.21 18.19 2.28
C ARG A 107 -15.03 17.30 3.50
N ALA A 108 -15.60 17.70 4.64
CA ALA A 108 -15.52 16.89 5.86
C ALA A 108 -16.19 15.52 5.71
N LEU A 109 -17.35 15.48 5.05
CA LEU A 109 -18.04 14.21 4.74
C LEU A 109 -17.24 13.34 3.78
N GLY A 110 -16.72 13.89 2.69
CA GLY A 110 -15.91 13.17 1.72
C GLY A 110 -14.64 12.58 2.34
N CYS A 111 -13.92 13.38 3.13
CA CYS A 111 -12.75 12.90 3.87
C CYS A 111 -13.10 11.81 4.88
N SER A 112 -14.23 11.92 5.57
CA SER A 112 -14.71 10.91 6.52
C SER A 112 -15.06 9.61 5.83
N MET A 113 -15.72 9.64 4.67
CA MET A 113 -16.05 8.46 3.88
C MET A 113 -14.77 7.77 3.35
N GLY A 114 -13.83 8.53 2.81
CA GLY A 114 -12.53 8.00 2.37
C GLY A 114 -11.76 7.37 3.53
N GLY A 115 -11.73 8.04 4.69
CA GLY A 115 -11.12 7.51 5.91
C GLY A 115 -11.79 6.22 6.41
N MET A 116 -13.13 6.15 6.34
CA MET A 116 -13.88 4.94 6.70
C MET A 116 -13.52 3.76 5.77
N MET A 117 -13.50 3.98 4.46
CA MET A 117 -13.12 2.93 3.50
C MET A 117 -11.69 2.43 3.72
N ASN A 118 -10.75 3.33 4.00
CA ASN A 118 -9.38 2.97 4.36
C ASN A 118 -9.35 2.07 5.62
N ARG A 119 -10.10 2.43 6.67
CA ARG A 119 -10.18 1.64 7.91
C ARG A 119 -10.84 0.28 7.70
N LEU A 120 -11.88 0.18 6.88
CA LEU A 120 -12.45 -1.11 6.49
C LEU A 120 -11.40 -2.00 5.81
N GLY A 121 -10.59 -1.46 4.92
CA GLY A 121 -9.47 -2.18 4.31
C GLY A 121 -8.44 -2.66 5.35
N LEU A 122 -8.13 -1.85 6.37
CA LEU A 122 -7.22 -2.22 7.45
C LEU A 122 -7.77 -3.35 8.34
N ILE A 123 -9.09 -3.47 8.48
CA ILE A 123 -9.75 -4.55 9.23
C ILE A 123 -9.84 -5.82 8.37
N VAL A 124 -10.34 -5.68 7.14
CA VAL A 124 -10.57 -6.82 6.23
C VAL A 124 -9.24 -7.45 5.77
N GLY A 125 -8.22 -6.63 5.53
CA GLY A 125 -6.92 -7.10 5.03
C GLY A 125 -6.29 -8.18 5.90
N PRO A 126 -6.08 -7.97 7.21
CA PRO A 126 -5.57 -9.00 8.12
C PRO A 126 -6.43 -10.26 8.18
N VAL A 127 -7.75 -10.12 8.12
CA VAL A 127 -8.67 -11.27 8.13
C VAL A 127 -8.47 -12.13 6.87
N LEU A 128 -8.41 -11.51 5.69
CA LEU A 128 -8.14 -12.21 4.43
C LEU A 128 -6.79 -12.91 4.44
N VAL A 129 -5.74 -12.22 4.91
CA VAL A 129 -4.41 -12.83 5.05
C VAL A 129 -4.46 -14.02 6.01
N GLY A 130 -5.14 -13.88 7.15
CA GLY A 130 -5.30 -14.95 8.12
C GLY A 130 -6.02 -16.18 7.54
N MET A 131 -7.10 -15.96 6.79
CA MET A 131 -7.85 -17.04 6.12
C MET A 131 -7.01 -17.77 5.07
N LEU A 132 -6.27 -17.03 4.25
CA LEU A 132 -5.40 -17.59 3.21
C LEU A 132 -4.19 -18.32 3.82
N TYR A 133 -3.69 -17.85 4.96
CA TYR A 133 -2.54 -18.43 5.64
C TYR A 133 -2.90 -19.58 6.60
N ALA A 134 -4.16 -19.69 7.03
CA ALA A 134 -4.63 -20.71 7.98
C ALA A 134 -4.37 -22.16 7.52
N GLY A 135 -4.12 -22.38 6.21
CA GLY A 135 -3.71 -23.67 5.65
C GLY A 135 -2.24 -24.02 5.79
N GLY A 136 -1.39 -23.14 6.34
CA GLY A 136 0.02 -23.40 6.70
C GLY A 136 1.02 -23.55 5.56
N SER A 137 0.60 -23.50 4.30
CA SER A 137 1.46 -23.89 3.17
C SER A 137 1.53 -22.93 1.97
N ASN A 138 0.75 -21.85 1.93
CA ASN A 138 0.68 -21.02 0.73
C ASN A 138 0.99 -19.54 0.98
N LEU A 139 2.23 -19.25 1.37
CA LEU A 139 2.75 -17.88 1.42
C LEU A 139 2.63 -17.20 0.04
N SER A 140 2.88 -17.93 -1.03
CA SER A 140 2.69 -17.47 -2.41
C SER A 140 1.25 -17.05 -2.71
N ALA A 141 0.24 -17.78 -2.21
CA ALA A 141 -1.16 -17.43 -2.40
C ALA A 141 -1.52 -16.10 -1.71
N VAL A 142 -0.96 -15.86 -0.51
CA VAL A 142 -1.15 -14.58 0.20
C VAL A 142 -0.59 -13.43 -0.61
N PHE A 143 0.65 -13.53 -1.09
CA PHE A 143 1.28 -12.48 -1.89
C PHE A 143 0.61 -12.29 -3.25
N LEU A 144 0.15 -13.38 -3.87
CA LEU A 144 -0.61 -13.31 -5.12
C LEU A 144 -1.95 -12.59 -4.93
N ALA A 145 -2.67 -12.89 -3.86
CA ALA A 145 -3.95 -12.23 -3.57
C ALA A 145 -3.76 -10.73 -3.29
N ILE A 146 -2.82 -10.36 -2.40
CA ILE A 146 -2.55 -8.95 -2.08
C ILE A 146 -2.00 -8.21 -3.30
N GLY A 147 -1.04 -8.80 -4.01
CA GLY A 147 -0.46 -8.23 -5.23
C GLY A 147 -1.49 -8.05 -6.33
N GLY A 148 -2.38 -9.04 -6.52
CA GLY A 148 -3.48 -8.98 -7.50
C GLY A 148 -4.49 -7.87 -7.17
N ILE A 149 -4.93 -7.78 -5.92
CA ILE A 149 -5.84 -6.71 -5.47
C ILE A 149 -5.17 -5.33 -5.65
N THR A 150 -3.90 -5.21 -5.32
CA THR A 150 -3.15 -3.96 -5.47
C THR A 150 -2.99 -3.59 -6.94
N LEU A 151 -2.76 -4.56 -7.82
CA LEU A 151 -2.69 -4.34 -9.26
C LEU A 151 -4.04 -3.90 -9.84
N LEU A 152 -5.13 -4.52 -9.42
CA LEU A 152 -6.47 -4.06 -9.78
C LEU A 152 -6.71 -2.63 -9.31
N GLY A 153 -6.28 -2.29 -8.08
CA GLY A 153 -6.31 -0.91 -7.58
C GLY A 153 -5.51 0.05 -8.46
N ALA A 154 -4.33 -0.35 -8.95
CA ALA A 154 -3.52 0.44 -9.87
C ALA A 154 -4.25 0.71 -11.20
N LEU A 155 -4.90 -0.29 -11.77
CA LEU A 155 -5.69 -0.16 -13.00
C LEU A 155 -6.89 0.77 -12.80
N VAL A 156 -7.65 0.57 -11.72
CA VAL A 156 -8.78 1.45 -11.37
C VAL A 156 -8.32 2.88 -11.15
N ALA A 157 -7.22 3.08 -10.44
CA ALA A 157 -6.65 4.41 -10.25
C ALA A 157 -6.22 5.04 -11.59
N GLY A 158 -5.59 4.28 -12.46
CA GLY A 158 -5.19 4.77 -13.79
C GLY A 158 -6.35 5.14 -14.71
N LEU A 159 -7.52 4.53 -14.52
CA LEU A 159 -8.70 4.79 -15.35
C LEU A 159 -9.62 5.87 -14.78
N PHE A 160 -9.84 5.88 -13.46
CA PHE A 160 -10.91 6.66 -12.82
C PHE A 160 -10.40 7.82 -11.95
N VAL A 161 -9.13 7.85 -11.54
CA VAL A 161 -8.61 8.96 -10.76
C VAL A 161 -8.51 10.20 -11.64
N GLU A 162 -9.18 11.28 -11.23
CA GLU A 162 -9.05 12.57 -11.89
C GLU A 162 -7.71 13.23 -11.54
N GLU A 163 -7.10 13.87 -12.53
CA GLU A 163 -5.87 14.63 -12.31
C GLU A 163 -6.23 16.02 -11.78
N THR A 164 -5.77 16.30 -10.55
CA THR A 164 -6.03 17.58 -9.88
C THR A 164 -4.86 18.54 -10.00
N LYS A 165 -3.74 18.10 -10.59
CA LYS A 165 -2.53 18.91 -10.73
C LYS A 165 -2.80 20.20 -11.50
N GLY A 166 -2.49 21.35 -10.86
CA GLY A 166 -2.57 22.66 -11.49
C GLY A 166 -3.98 23.23 -11.62
N ARG A 167 -5.01 22.57 -11.05
CA ARG A 167 -6.37 23.09 -10.98
C ARG A 167 -6.64 23.73 -9.63
N THR A 168 -7.43 24.80 -9.61
CA THR A 168 -7.89 25.41 -8.38
C THR A 168 -9.02 24.59 -7.75
N LEU A 169 -9.20 24.68 -6.43
CA LEU A 169 -10.29 23.98 -5.72
C LEU A 169 -11.67 24.40 -6.23
N GLU A 170 -11.83 25.65 -6.69
CA GLU A 170 -13.07 26.19 -7.24
C GLU A 170 -13.39 25.62 -8.64
N GLU A 171 -12.38 25.25 -9.42
CA GLU A 171 -12.55 24.60 -10.73
C GLU A 171 -12.89 23.11 -10.61
N LEU A 172 -12.42 22.45 -9.55
CA LEU A 172 -12.66 21.01 -9.31
C LEU A 172 -14.02 20.76 -8.66
N SER A 173 -14.53 21.73 -7.91
CA SER A 173 -15.77 21.58 -7.14
C SER A 173 -16.50 22.93 -7.03
N PRO A 174 -17.21 23.35 -8.09
CA PRO A 174 -17.99 24.57 -8.13
C PRO A 174 -19.15 24.62 -7.14
#